data_f4b67f4adaaa0b968aa4a2f69033b38e
#
_entry.id   f4b67f4adaaa0b968aa4a2f69033b38e
#
_cell.length_a   1.000
_cell.length_b   1.000
_cell.length_c   1.000
_cell.angle_alpha   90.00
_cell.angle_beta   90.00
_cell.angle_gamma   90.00
#
_symmetry.space_group_name_H-M   'P 1'
#
loop_
_entity.id
_entity.type
_entity.pdbx_description
1 polymer ?
#
loop_
_entity_poly.entity_id
_entity_poly.type
_entity_poly.pdbx_seq_one_letter_code
_entity_poly.pdbx_strand_id
1 'polypeptide(L)'
;FFRGTHSFWVGKWPVDDMLSIYEEADRTIWVQPLPLSPDEKQKVIDKLEHDILEPNKYYAYDHFWDNCTTRVRDVLDGATGGKFKAMTEPTDGRSFRELAREGFYGMRVPLLITDIAMGRVTDPPASYYDRMFLPQYLREAAVKLWGIQPIAVYERKGPPPLTESPSGRVVFALVILLLTAPVWTSRLVGRWQRAGLAVAVIPYVVLGAALTGLAIISPLSYVRWNETCLVLLPLDVIVLFLREPRRRWYARARLAMLALIAVLGGFGVLTQPLLAPLLWPAIPLAVVGFWRDRPARVGQIDGGDLAPATRSGRRKR
;
A
#
# COMPACT_ATOMS: atom_id res chain seq x y z
N PHE A 1 -0.05 12.19 -9.54
CA PHE A 1 0.67 11.00 -9.11
C PHE A 1 1.72 10.53 -10.13
N PHE A 2 1.38 10.42 -11.43
CA PHE A 2 2.32 9.84 -12.43
C PHE A 2 3.38 10.82 -12.95
N ARG A 3 3.12 12.10 -13.07
CA ARG A 3 4.02 13.07 -13.71
C ARG A 3 4.46 14.23 -12.84
N GLY A 4 4.16 14.21 -11.58
CA GLY A 4 4.54 15.32 -10.77
C GLY A 4 3.70 15.44 -9.53
N THR A 5 4.24 16.22 -8.73
CA THR A 5 3.63 16.82 -7.59
C THR A 5 2.41 17.59 -8.08
N HIS A 6 1.27 17.25 -7.54
CA HIS A 6 0.15 18.16 -7.68
C HIS A 6 0.60 19.52 -7.13
N SER A 7 0.52 20.54 -7.95
CA SER A 7 0.77 21.90 -7.49
C SER A 7 -0.38 22.30 -6.58
N PHE A 8 -0.14 22.26 -5.29
CA PHE A 8 -1.02 22.83 -4.28
C PHE A 8 -0.71 24.31 -4.15
N TRP A 9 -1.64 25.07 -3.61
CA TRP A 9 -1.45 26.50 -3.42
C TRP A 9 -1.97 26.95 -2.05
N VAL A 10 -1.34 28.00 -1.53
CA VAL A 10 -1.75 28.67 -0.31
C VAL A 10 -2.75 29.76 -0.68
N GLY A 11 -3.90 29.76 -0.02
CA GLY A 11 -4.94 30.77 -0.22
C GLY A 11 -5.32 31.46 1.08
N LYS A 12 -5.87 32.68 0.95
CA LYS A 12 -6.45 33.46 2.05
C LYS A 12 -7.97 33.47 1.91
N TRP A 13 -8.66 33.05 2.93
CA TRP A 13 -10.11 32.93 2.96
C TRP A 13 -10.67 33.59 4.22
N PRO A 14 -11.90 34.10 4.22
CA PRO A 14 -12.60 34.49 5.42
C PRO A 14 -12.69 33.32 6.41
N VAL A 15 -12.52 33.61 7.69
CA VAL A 15 -12.54 32.55 8.73
C VAL A 15 -13.90 31.86 8.79
N ASP A 16 -14.98 32.61 8.69
CA ASP A 16 -16.35 32.09 8.77
C ASP A 16 -16.66 31.14 7.62
N ASP A 17 -16.20 31.43 6.40
CA ASP A 17 -16.36 30.56 5.23
C ASP A 17 -15.59 29.24 5.42
N MET A 18 -14.39 29.32 5.98
CA MET A 18 -13.58 28.16 6.28
C MET A 18 -14.24 27.30 7.37
N LEU A 19 -14.74 27.90 8.42
CA LEU A 19 -15.41 27.17 9.52
C LEU A 19 -16.66 26.46 9.01
N SER A 20 -17.49 27.14 8.19
CA SER A 20 -18.71 26.54 7.62
C SER A 20 -18.44 25.30 6.78
N ILE A 21 -17.38 25.29 5.97
CA ILE A 21 -16.98 24.12 5.17
C ILE A 21 -16.68 22.89 6.08
N TYR A 22 -16.00 23.10 7.18
CA TYR A 22 -15.68 22.02 8.10
C TYR A 22 -16.89 21.57 8.94
N GLU A 23 -17.80 22.48 9.28
CA GLU A 23 -19.07 22.15 9.93
C GLU A 23 -19.98 21.34 9.01
N GLU A 24 -20.14 21.74 7.74
CA GLU A 24 -20.89 20.98 6.73
C GLU A 24 -20.32 19.57 6.51
N ALA A 25 -18.99 19.43 6.60
CA ALA A 25 -18.31 18.14 6.53
C ALA A 25 -18.37 17.34 7.86
N ASP A 26 -19.06 17.84 8.87
CA ASP A 26 -19.17 17.28 10.22
C ASP A 26 -17.81 16.89 10.82
N ARG A 27 -16.86 17.84 10.79
CA ARG A 27 -15.52 17.69 11.34
C ARG A 27 -15.35 18.55 12.57
N THR A 28 -14.85 17.97 13.66
CA THR A 28 -14.49 18.73 14.86
C THR A 28 -13.46 19.81 14.53
N ILE A 29 -13.75 21.04 14.93
CA ILE A 29 -12.89 22.20 14.73
C ILE A 29 -12.31 22.63 16.08
N TRP A 30 -10.99 22.73 16.10
CA TRP A 30 -10.23 23.12 17.27
C TRP A 30 -9.58 24.49 17.04
N VAL A 31 -9.72 25.40 17.96
CA VAL A 31 -8.97 26.66 18.00
C VAL A 31 -7.99 26.61 19.17
N GLN A 32 -6.74 26.93 18.89
CA GLN A 32 -5.67 26.94 19.89
C GLN A 32 -4.97 28.29 19.85
N PRO A 33 -5.23 29.19 20.83
CA PRO A 33 -4.49 30.46 20.94
C PRO A 33 -3.00 30.19 21.19
N LEU A 34 -2.14 30.84 20.44
CA LEU A 34 -0.68 30.70 20.61
C LEU A 34 -0.13 31.97 21.25
N PRO A 35 0.63 31.88 22.37
CA PRO A 35 1.15 33.03 23.12
C PRO A 35 2.45 33.54 22.47
N LEU A 36 2.36 33.89 21.20
CA LEU A 36 3.49 34.44 20.46
C LEU A 36 3.76 35.89 20.88
N SER A 37 5.04 36.27 20.98
CA SER A 37 5.48 37.65 21.16
C SER A 37 5.07 38.51 19.96
N PRO A 38 5.07 39.87 20.08
CA PRO A 38 4.79 40.76 18.94
C PRO A 38 5.70 40.48 17.74
N ASP A 39 7.01 40.23 17.98
CA ASP A 39 7.97 39.96 16.90
C ASP A 39 7.73 38.59 16.25
N GLU A 40 7.40 37.55 17.05
CA GLU A 40 7.05 36.23 16.52
C GLU A 40 5.76 36.31 15.68
N LYS A 41 4.73 37.06 16.12
CA LYS A 41 3.49 37.31 15.35
C LYS A 41 3.80 37.99 14.04
N GLN A 42 4.65 39.05 14.06
CA GLN A 42 5.01 39.75 12.85
C GLN A 42 5.70 38.84 11.83
N LYS A 43 6.63 37.98 12.29
CA LYS A 43 7.28 36.98 11.42
C LYS A 43 6.29 36.02 10.81
N VAL A 44 5.28 35.54 11.55
CA VAL A 44 4.20 34.70 11.01
C VAL A 44 3.43 35.44 9.94
N ILE A 45 3.01 36.69 10.19
CA ILE A 45 2.26 37.51 9.24
C ILE A 45 3.08 37.73 7.97
N ASP A 46 4.32 38.19 8.10
CA ASP A 46 5.21 38.45 6.96
C ASP A 46 5.41 37.19 6.11
N LYS A 47 5.59 36.02 6.74
CA LYS A 47 5.72 34.73 6.04
C LYS A 47 4.45 34.35 5.30
N LEU A 48 3.29 34.47 5.94
CA LEU A 48 2.01 34.14 5.30
C LEU A 48 1.67 35.09 4.15
N GLU A 49 1.93 36.40 4.32
CA GLU A 49 1.75 37.39 3.26
C GLU A 49 2.69 37.13 2.08
N HIS A 50 3.94 36.74 2.34
CA HIS A 50 4.87 36.34 1.29
C HIS A 50 4.39 35.08 0.56
N ASP A 51 3.87 34.08 1.29
CA ASP A 51 3.48 32.78 0.72
C ASP A 51 2.20 32.85 -0.13
N ILE A 52 1.33 33.84 0.07
CA ILE A 52 0.14 34.03 -0.76
C ILE A 52 0.41 34.81 -2.09
N LEU A 53 1.61 35.37 -2.25
CA LEU A 53 1.98 36.04 -3.49
C LEU A 53 2.01 35.06 -4.67
N GLU A 54 1.57 35.51 -5.84
CA GLU A 54 1.45 34.66 -7.03
C GLU A 54 2.71 33.82 -7.35
N PRO A 55 3.93 34.34 -7.25
CA PRO A 55 5.16 33.54 -7.50
C PRO A 55 5.44 32.47 -6.44
N ASN A 56 4.92 32.62 -5.20
CA ASN A 56 5.31 31.82 -4.04
C ASN A 56 4.23 30.86 -3.57
N LYS A 57 2.98 31.07 -3.99
CA LYS A 57 1.84 30.34 -3.43
C LYS A 57 1.77 28.89 -3.84
N TYR A 58 2.39 28.51 -4.97
CA TYR A 58 2.35 27.15 -5.47
C TYR A 58 3.51 26.32 -4.92
N TYR A 59 3.20 25.09 -4.53
CA TYR A 59 4.21 24.16 -4.03
C TYR A 59 3.93 22.73 -4.44
N ALA A 60 5.01 21.95 -4.46
CA ALA A 60 4.96 20.55 -4.76
C ALA A 60 4.53 19.75 -3.50
N TYR A 61 3.31 19.28 -3.47
CA TYR A 61 2.77 18.59 -2.31
C TYR A 61 3.45 17.25 -2.08
N ASP A 62 3.98 17.05 -0.88
CA ASP A 62 4.44 15.76 -0.38
C ASP A 62 3.68 15.40 0.89
N HIS A 63 3.11 14.19 0.94
CA HIS A 63 2.24 13.75 2.04
C HIS A 63 2.90 13.77 3.41
N PHE A 64 4.21 13.63 3.47
CA PHE A 64 4.96 13.52 4.72
C PHE A 64 5.85 14.73 5.00
N TRP A 65 6.49 15.27 3.98
CA TRP A 65 7.53 16.28 4.16
C TRP A 65 7.13 17.69 3.75
N ASP A 66 6.13 17.87 2.86
CA ASP A 66 5.63 19.18 2.45
C ASP A 66 4.10 19.15 2.22
N ASN A 67 3.35 19.02 3.31
CA ASN A 67 1.89 19.05 3.30
C ASN A 67 1.35 20.31 4.01
N CYS A 68 0.03 20.46 4.06
CA CYS A 68 -0.61 21.62 4.71
C CYS A 68 -0.20 21.77 6.18
N THR A 69 -0.03 20.68 6.92
CA THR A 69 0.35 20.73 8.34
C THR A 69 1.82 21.03 8.54
N THR A 70 2.70 20.42 7.74
CA THR A 70 4.15 20.70 7.83
C THR A 70 4.44 22.16 7.49
N ARG A 71 3.70 22.76 6.54
CA ARG A 71 3.86 24.19 6.25
C ARG A 71 3.45 25.07 7.42
N VAL A 72 2.36 24.75 8.12
CA VAL A 72 1.98 25.47 9.36
C VAL A 72 3.06 25.28 10.44
N ARG A 73 3.53 24.04 10.63
CA ARG A 73 4.63 23.72 11.55
C ARG A 73 5.86 24.57 11.25
N ASP A 74 6.28 24.62 9.99
CA ASP A 74 7.52 25.28 9.58
C ASP A 74 7.43 26.82 9.69
N VAL A 75 6.24 27.38 9.45
CA VAL A 75 5.97 28.80 9.71
C VAL A 75 6.10 29.13 11.20
N LEU A 76 5.49 28.29 12.06
CA LEU A 76 5.55 28.50 13.50
C LEU A 76 6.98 28.24 14.05
N ASP A 77 7.64 27.23 13.57
CA ASP A 77 9.02 26.90 13.97
C ASP A 77 9.99 28.02 13.59
N GLY A 78 9.90 28.52 12.36
CA GLY A 78 10.71 29.65 11.89
C GLY A 78 10.46 30.93 12.67
N ALA A 79 9.19 31.25 12.96
CA ALA A 79 8.83 32.45 13.72
C ALA A 79 9.33 32.39 15.19
N THR A 80 9.31 31.20 15.78
CA THR A 80 9.70 30.98 17.19
C THR A 80 11.20 30.63 17.37
N GLY A 81 12.00 30.69 16.31
CA GLY A 81 13.44 30.40 16.38
C GLY A 81 13.78 28.93 16.57
N GLY A 82 12.97 28.03 15.99
CA GLY A 82 13.25 26.59 15.99
C GLY A 82 12.76 25.84 17.23
N LYS A 83 11.79 26.39 17.98
CA LYS A 83 11.29 25.77 19.23
C LYS A 83 10.68 24.38 18.99
N PHE A 84 9.94 24.16 17.90
CA PHE A 84 9.34 22.85 17.59
C PHE A 84 10.40 21.83 17.20
N LYS A 85 11.37 22.23 16.39
CA LYS A 85 12.48 21.37 15.96
C LYS A 85 13.41 20.99 17.10
N ALA A 86 13.53 21.85 18.09
CA ALA A 86 14.34 21.60 19.29
C ALA A 86 13.67 20.64 20.29
N MET A 87 12.38 20.31 20.11
CA MET A 87 11.67 19.35 20.97
C MET A 87 12.19 17.92 20.72
N THR A 88 12.66 17.28 21.78
CA THR A 88 13.23 15.91 21.74
C THR A 88 12.43 14.94 22.58
N GLU A 89 11.11 15.06 22.55
CA GLU A 89 10.22 14.17 23.30
C GLU A 89 10.34 12.73 22.83
N PRO A 90 10.29 11.76 23.75
CA PRO A 90 10.26 10.36 23.37
C PRO A 90 9.02 10.05 22.53
N THR A 91 9.18 9.19 21.53
CA THR A 91 8.11 8.72 20.67
C THR A 91 7.83 7.23 20.92
N ASP A 92 6.68 6.77 20.47
CA ASP A 92 6.30 5.36 20.49
C ASP A 92 7.00 4.50 19.42
N GLY A 93 7.94 5.09 18.67
CA GLY A 93 8.70 4.41 17.63
C GLY A 93 7.94 4.15 16.32
N ARG A 94 6.71 4.64 16.18
CA ARG A 94 5.94 4.46 14.94
C ARG A 94 6.58 5.15 13.75
N SER A 95 6.53 4.45 12.63
CA SER A 95 6.98 4.93 11.33
C SER A 95 5.94 5.86 10.67
N PHE A 96 6.35 6.58 9.61
CA PHE A 96 5.43 7.37 8.79
C PHE A 96 4.30 6.52 8.22
N ARG A 97 4.58 5.28 7.80
CA ARG A 97 3.56 4.33 7.32
C ARG A 97 2.51 4.02 8.39
N GLU A 98 2.94 3.76 9.62
CA GLU A 98 2.03 3.46 10.73
C GLU A 98 1.20 4.67 11.13
N LEU A 99 1.80 5.85 11.15
CA LEU A 99 1.09 7.10 11.41
C LEU A 99 0.09 7.45 10.30
N ALA A 100 0.45 7.22 9.02
CA ALA A 100 -0.46 7.45 7.90
C ALA A 100 -1.71 6.57 7.97
N ARG A 101 -1.60 5.35 8.52
CA ARG A 101 -2.74 4.44 8.72
C ARG A 101 -3.83 5.04 9.59
N GLU A 102 -3.48 5.90 10.55
CA GLU A 102 -4.47 6.54 11.42
C GLU A 102 -5.49 7.37 10.62
N GLY A 103 -5.04 8.02 9.55
CA GLY A 103 -5.93 8.77 8.65
C GLY A 103 -6.89 7.90 7.83
N PHE A 104 -6.64 6.58 7.77
CA PHE A 104 -7.43 5.63 6.99
C PHE A 104 -8.18 4.60 7.83
N TYR A 105 -8.26 4.77 9.14
CA TYR A 105 -9.05 3.87 9.99
C TYR A 105 -10.50 3.80 9.50
N GLY A 106 -11.01 2.58 9.37
CA GLY A 106 -12.30 2.30 8.76
C GLY A 106 -12.31 2.15 7.23
N MET A 107 -11.24 2.52 6.53
CA MET A 107 -11.11 2.42 5.07
C MET A 107 -10.14 1.32 4.67
N ARG A 108 -10.62 0.07 4.59
CA ARG A 108 -9.78 -1.12 4.37
C ARG A 108 -8.95 -1.08 3.08
N VAL A 109 -9.53 -0.57 1.99
CA VAL A 109 -8.84 -0.48 0.69
C VAL A 109 -7.73 0.56 0.70
N PRO A 110 -7.94 1.82 1.17
CA PRO A 110 -6.86 2.77 1.36
C PRO A 110 -5.74 2.27 2.27
N LEU A 111 -6.05 1.60 3.38
CA LEU A 111 -5.04 0.99 4.25
C LEU A 111 -4.15 -0.01 3.51
N LEU A 112 -4.76 -0.87 2.70
CA LEU A 112 -4.04 -1.85 1.90
C LEU A 112 -3.16 -1.17 0.84
N ILE A 113 -3.69 -0.16 0.16
CA ILE A 113 -2.92 0.62 -0.83
C ILE A 113 -1.73 1.30 -0.16
N THR A 114 -1.92 1.89 1.03
CA THR A 114 -0.85 2.47 1.83
C THR A 114 0.27 1.46 2.09
N ASP A 115 -0.07 0.24 2.50
CA ASP A 115 0.91 -0.80 2.76
C ASP A 115 1.70 -1.23 1.50
N ILE A 116 1.04 -1.29 0.36
CA ILE A 116 1.63 -1.81 -0.89
C ILE A 116 2.37 -0.72 -1.67
N ALA A 117 1.83 0.50 -1.72
CA ALA A 117 2.33 1.58 -2.58
C ALA A 117 3.45 2.41 -1.94
N MET A 118 3.51 2.48 -0.61
CA MET A 118 4.56 3.23 0.07
C MET A 118 5.87 2.43 0.13
N GLY A 119 6.97 3.07 -0.24
CA GLY A 119 8.30 2.50 -0.23
C GLY A 119 8.96 2.54 1.16
N ARG A 120 10.16 1.94 1.25
CA ARG A 120 10.92 1.74 2.49
C ARG A 120 11.28 3.03 3.24
N VAL A 121 11.29 4.18 2.58
CA VAL A 121 11.62 5.47 3.24
C VAL A 121 10.58 5.89 4.28
N THR A 122 9.40 5.27 4.28
CA THR A 122 8.35 5.52 5.26
C THR A 122 8.37 4.55 6.45
N ASP A 123 9.30 3.59 6.48
CA ASP A 123 9.38 2.55 7.51
C ASP A 123 10.26 2.89 8.73
N PRO A 124 11.28 3.78 8.63
CA PRO A 124 12.00 4.23 9.81
C PRO A 124 11.08 4.95 10.80
N PRO A 125 11.35 4.83 12.11
CA PRO A 125 10.61 5.57 13.12
C PRO A 125 10.64 7.08 12.85
N ALA A 126 9.48 7.71 12.92
CA ALA A 126 9.36 9.15 12.76
C ALA A 126 9.84 9.86 14.03
N SER A 127 10.69 10.90 13.88
CA SER A 127 11.08 11.76 14.99
C SER A 127 9.87 12.50 15.57
N TYR A 128 10.02 13.07 16.75
CA TYR A 128 8.95 13.87 17.35
C TYR A 128 8.54 15.04 16.44
N TYR A 129 9.49 15.71 15.81
CA TYR A 129 9.24 16.78 14.85
C TYR A 129 8.55 16.26 13.57
N ASP A 130 9.00 15.13 13.03
CA ASP A 130 8.44 14.58 11.80
C ASP A 130 6.98 14.13 11.97
N ARG A 131 6.59 13.63 13.15
CA ARG A 131 5.18 13.25 13.42
C ARG A 131 4.19 14.41 13.28
N MET A 132 4.67 15.66 13.40
CA MET A 132 3.86 16.86 13.19
C MET A 132 3.43 17.09 11.74
N PHE A 133 3.65 16.12 10.83
CA PHE A 133 3.00 16.11 9.53
C PHE A 133 1.49 15.85 9.64
N LEU A 134 1.03 15.29 10.76
CA LEU A 134 -0.37 15.11 11.10
C LEU A 134 -0.82 16.22 12.06
N PRO A 135 -2.00 16.82 11.82
CA PRO A 135 -2.48 17.97 12.60
C PRO A 135 -2.57 17.73 14.11
N GLN A 136 -2.94 16.51 14.51
CA GLN A 136 -3.05 16.15 15.93
C GLN A 136 -1.71 16.26 16.66
N TYR A 137 -0.62 15.81 16.06
CA TYR A 137 0.70 15.86 16.69
C TYR A 137 1.27 17.28 16.73
N LEU A 138 0.97 18.11 15.73
CA LEU A 138 1.32 19.53 15.80
C LEU A 138 0.56 20.25 16.92
N ARG A 139 -0.74 19.96 17.07
CA ARG A 139 -1.57 20.50 18.15
C ARG A 139 -1.04 20.06 19.52
N GLU A 140 -0.71 18.78 19.69
CA GLU A 140 -0.12 18.25 20.93
C GLU A 140 1.23 18.88 21.25
N ALA A 141 2.07 19.08 20.25
CA ALA A 141 3.36 19.75 20.42
C ALA A 141 3.18 21.21 20.87
N ALA A 142 2.19 21.92 20.33
CA ALA A 142 1.86 23.28 20.76
C ALA A 142 1.36 23.31 22.22
N VAL A 143 0.56 22.31 22.64
CA VAL A 143 0.16 22.15 24.06
C VAL A 143 1.39 21.97 24.94
N LYS A 144 2.30 21.08 24.55
CA LYS A 144 3.53 20.83 25.35
C LYS A 144 4.43 22.07 25.43
N LEU A 145 4.55 22.81 24.33
CA LEU A 145 5.41 23.97 24.27
C LEU A 145 4.91 25.14 25.11
N TRP A 146 3.58 25.37 25.13
CA TRP A 146 2.97 26.56 25.72
C TRP A 146 1.98 26.29 26.85
N GLY A 147 1.60 25.03 27.10
CA GLY A 147 0.63 24.67 28.14
C GLY A 147 -0.83 25.04 27.83
N ILE A 148 -1.11 25.60 26.64
CA ILE A 148 -2.44 26.08 26.28
C ILE A 148 -3.20 24.99 25.55
N GLN A 149 -4.35 24.59 26.14
CA GLN A 149 -5.23 23.59 25.54
C GLN A 149 -6.03 24.15 24.37
N PRO A 150 -6.27 23.36 23.33
CA PRO A 150 -7.19 23.74 22.27
C PRO A 150 -8.64 23.75 22.77
N ILE A 151 -9.45 24.64 22.18
CA ILE A 151 -10.88 24.77 22.47
C ILE A 151 -11.65 24.24 21.26
N ALA A 152 -12.58 23.30 21.47
CA ALA A 152 -13.47 22.87 20.40
C ALA A 152 -14.53 23.95 20.15
N VAL A 153 -14.52 24.55 18.96
CA VAL A 153 -15.54 25.52 18.54
C VAL A 153 -16.69 24.86 17.79
N TYR A 154 -16.44 23.70 17.24
CA TYR A 154 -17.46 22.78 16.70
C TYR A 154 -17.08 21.35 17.02
N GLU A 155 -18.02 20.58 17.53
CA GLU A 155 -17.86 19.14 17.78
C GLU A 155 -18.66 18.34 16.77
N ARG A 156 -18.02 17.34 16.20
CA ARG A 156 -18.65 16.37 15.30
C ARG A 156 -19.90 15.77 15.93
N LYS A 157 -21.02 15.74 15.19
CA LYS A 157 -22.32 15.19 15.63
C LYS A 157 -22.51 13.72 15.26
N GLY A 158 -21.84 13.26 14.19
CA GLY A 158 -21.86 11.87 13.76
C GLY A 158 -21.03 10.94 14.63
N PRO A 159 -20.95 9.65 14.28
CA PRO A 159 -20.19 8.68 15.06
C PRO A 159 -18.73 9.09 15.21
N PRO A 160 -18.09 8.82 16.36
CA PRO A 160 -16.70 9.18 16.59
C PRO A 160 -15.79 8.56 15.52
N PRO A 161 -14.66 9.21 15.18
CA PRO A 161 -13.69 8.63 14.28
C PRO A 161 -13.20 7.29 14.86
N LEU A 162 -13.00 6.32 13.97
CA LEU A 162 -12.46 5.03 14.38
C LEU A 162 -11.02 5.20 14.86
N THR A 163 -10.71 4.67 16.02
CA THR A 163 -9.36 4.66 16.59
C THR A 163 -8.58 3.41 16.18
N GLU A 164 -9.30 2.39 15.66
CA GLU A 164 -8.72 1.15 15.18
C GLU A 164 -9.40 0.75 13.87
N SER A 165 -8.67 0.05 13.02
CA SER A 165 -9.22 -0.54 11.79
C SER A 165 -9.07 -2.05 11.83
N PRO A 166 -10.11 -2.79 11.40
CA PRO A 166 -9.93 -4.21 11.12
C PRO A 166 -8.81 -4.39 10.10
N SER A 167 -7.93 -5.34 10.37
CA SER A 167 -6.79 -5.61 9.50
C SER A 167 -7.20 -5.79 8.04
N GLY A 168 -6.75 -4.91 7.15
CA GLY A 168 -6.92 -5.05 5.70
C GLY A 168 -6.29 -6.33 5.14
N ARG A 169 -5.38 -6.93 5.91
CA ARG A 169 -4.69 -8.18 5.57
C ARG A 169 -5.63 -9.36 5.38
N VAL A 170 -6.73 -9.43 6.16
CA VAL A 170 -7.76 -10.47 6.00
C VAL A 170 -8.45 -10.33 4.65
N VAL A 171 -8.88 -9.12 4.29
CA VAL A 171 -9.50 -8.85 2.98
C VAL A 171 -8.53 -9.18 1.84
N PHE A 172 -7.26 -8.79 1.99
CA PHE A 172 -6.21 -9.09 1.02
C PHE A 172 -5.98 -10.60 0.87
N ALA A 173 -5.92 -11.35 1.97
CA ALA A 173 -5.79 -12.80 1.94
C ALA A 173 -6.98 -13.46 1.22
N LEU A 174 -8.21 -13.00 1.47
CA LEU A 174 -9.40 -13.49 0.77
C LEU A 174 -9.35 -13.20 -0.73
N VAL A 175 -8.92 -12.00 -1.13
CA VAL A 175 -8.72 -11.64 -2.54
C VAL A 175 -7.66 -12.53 -3.19
N ILE A 176 -6.53 -12.76 -2.53
CA ILE A 176 -5.48 -13.68 -3.02
C ILE A 176 -6.04 -15.09 -3.19
N LEU A 177 -6.75 -15.62 -2.21
CA LEU A 177 -7.36 -16.94 -2.29
C LEU A 177 -8.35 -17.03 -3.46
N LEU A 178 -9.21 -16.03 -3.63
CA LEU A 178 -10.16 -15.97 -4.75
C LEU A 178 -9.45 -15.95 -6.10
N LEU A 179 -8.44 -15.12 -6.27
CA LEU A 179 -7.69 -14.99 -7.53
C LEU A 179 -6.82 -16.22 -7.82
N THR A 180 -6.34 -16.92 -6.79
CA THR A 180 -5.49 -18.12 -6.97
C THR A 180 -6.29 -19.42 -7.00
N ALA A 181 -7.53 -19.45 -6.52
CA ALA A 181 -8.40 -20.61 -6.56
C ALA A 181 -8.53 -21.25 -7.98
N PRO A 182 -8.63 -20.49 -9.08
CA PRO A 182 -8.66 -21.06 -10.42
C PRO A 182 -7.44 -21.90 -10.81
N VAL A 183 -6.26 -21.62 -10.22
CA VAL A 183 -5.05 -22.43 -10.46
C VAL A 183 -5.23 -23.84 -9.90
N TRP A 184 -5.75 -23.95 -8.68
CA TRP A 184 -6.00 -25.22 -8.00
C TRP A 184 -7.13 -26.00 -8.65
N THR A 185 -8.28 -25.33 -8.86
CA THR A 185 -9.48 -25.98 -9.41
C THR A 185 -9.25 -26.46 -10.82
N SER A 186 -8.56 -25.70 -11.66
CA SER A 186 -8.25 -26.10 -13.04
C SER A 186 -7.31 -27.33 -13.09
N ARG A 187 -6.40 -27.48 -12.11
CA ARG A 187 -5.55 -28.65 -11.98
C ARG A 187 -6.31 -29.88 -11.48
N LEU A 188 -7.21 -29.69 -10.52
CA LEU A 188 -8.04 -30.78 -10.01
C LEU A 188 -8.99 -31.34 -11.10
N VAL A 189 -9.60 -30.45 -11.87
CA VAL A 189 -10.52 -30.80 -12.97
C VAL A 189 -9.78 -31.25 -14.24
N GLY A 190 -8.49 -30.95 -14.38
CA GLY A 190 -7.68 -31.28 -15.55
C GLY A 190 -7.98 -30.40 -16.79
N ARG A 191 -8.77 -29.32 -16.64
CA ARG A 191 -9.21 -28.44 -17.74
C ARG A 191 -8.92 -26.99 -17.40
N TRP A 192 -8.76 -26.15 -18.41
CA TRP A 192 -8.60 -24.69 -18.27
C TRP A 192 -7.33 -24.24 -17.50
N GLN A 193 -6.29 -25.09 -17.42
CA GLN A 193 -5.09 -24.82 -16.62
C GLN A 193 -4.39 -23.52 -16.98
N ARG A 194 -4.35 -23.15 -18.29
CA ARG A 194 -3.77 -21.87 -18.72
C ARG A 194 -4.61 -20.69 -18.28
N ALA A 195 -5.94 -20.80 -18.39
CA ALA A 195 -6.86 -19.75 -17.98
C ALA A 195 -6.80 -19.55 -16.45
N GLY A 196 -6.81 -20.64 -15.67
CA GLY A 196 -6.65 -20.56 -14.22
C GLY A 196 -5.33 -19.90 -13.80
N LEU A 197 -4.23 -20.24 -14.46
CA LEU A 197 -2.95 -19.62 -14.22
C LEU A 197 -2.96 -18.13 -14.61
N ALA A 198 -3.57 -17.76 -15.73
CA ALA A 198 -3.67 -16.37 -16.16
C ALA A 198 -4.47 -15.50 -15.17
N VAL A 199 -5.58 -16.00 -14.66
CA VAL A 199 -6.39 -15.31 -13.64
C VAL A 199 -5.58 -15.04 -12.36
N ALA A 200 -4.71 -15.96 -11.97
CA ALA A 200 -3.88 -15.79 -10.78
C ALA A 200 -2.68 -14.85 -11.00
N VAL A 201 -2.09 -14.88 -12.20
CA VAL A 201 -0.82 -14.19 -12.50
C VAL A 201 -1.04 -12.77 -13.01
N ILE A 202 -1.98 -12.56 -13.94
CA ILE A 202 -2.16 -11.26 -14.58
C ILE A 202 -2.42 -10.12 -13.58
N PRO A 203 -3.32 -10.26 -12.59
CA PRO A 203 -3.61 -9.16 -11.68
C PRO A 203 -2.39 -8.68 -10.87
N TYR A 204 -1.59 -9.58 -10.34
CA TYR A 204 -0.39 -9.15 -9.61
C TYR A 204 0.71 -8.62 -10.52
N VAL A 205 0.83 -9.14 -11.74
CA VAL A 205 1.75 -8.62 -12.77
C VAL A 205 1.37 -7.18 -13.16
N VAL A 206 0.08 -6.93 -13.38
CA VAL A 206 -0.42 -5.57 -13.68
C VAL A 206 -0.16 -4.63 -12.51
N LEU A 207 -0.46 -5.05 -11.28
CA LEU A 207 -0.17 -4.25 -10.09
C LEU A 207 1.34 -4.00 -9.94
N GLY A 208 2.15 -5.03 -10.11
CA GLY A 208 3.61 -4.92 -10.06
C GLY A 208 4.18 -3.98 -11.13
N ALA A 209 3.63 -4.03 -12.35
CA ALA A 209 4.00 -3.11 -13.42
C ALA A 209 3.61 -1.66 -13.09
N ALA A 210 2.42 -1.45 -12.53
CA ALA A 210 1.97 -0.13 -12.08
C ALA A 210 2.86 0.42 -10.96
N LEU A 211 3.19 -0.40 -9.95
CA LEU A 211 4.09 -0.01 -8.86
C LEU A 211 5.51 0.27 -9.36
N THR A 212 6.03 -0.56 -10.26
CA THR A 212 7.35 -0.36 -10.87
C THR A 212 7.38 0.92 -11.71
N GLY A 213 6.35 1.15 -12.52
CA GLY A 213 6.19 2.39 -13.28
C GLY A 213 6.13 3.61 -12.35
N LEU A 214 5.35 3.52 -11.28
CA LEU A 214 5.26 4.58 -10.28
C LEU A 214 6.62 4.84 -9.60
N ALA A 215 7.35 3.79 -9.23
CA ALA A 215 8.65 3.89 -8.61
C ALA A 215 9.71 4.55 -9.53
N ILE A 216 9.58 4.39 -10.85
CA ILE A 216 10.51 4.97 -11.84
C ILE A 216 10.12 6.41 -12.19
N ILE A 217 8.83 6.69 -12.38
CA ILE A 217 8.34 7.95 -12.97
C ILE A 217 8.02 8.98 -11.90
N SER A 218 7.55 8.55 -10.71
CA SER A 218 7.08 9.48 -9.68
C SER A 218 8.23 10.27 -9.05
N PRO A 219 8.08 11.59 -8.88
CA PRO A 219 9.02 12.40 -8.12
C PRO A 219 8.92 12.18 -6.61
N LEU A 220 7.85 11.52 -6.13
CA LEU A 220 7.57 11.31 -4.71
C LEU A 220 8.53 10.27 -4.13
N SER A 221 9.34 10.67 -3.17
CA SER A 221 10.40 9.82 -2.57
C SER A 221 9.83 8.55 -1.93
N TYR A 222 8.67 8.65 -1.29
CA TYR A 222 8.03 7.55 -0.59
C TYR A 222 7.44 6.45 -1.49
N VAL A 223 7.38 6.60 -2.81
CA VAL A 223 6.97 5.54 -3.75
C VAL A 223 8.15 4.97 -4.54
N ARG A 224 9.32 5.65 -4.57
CA ARG A 224 10.48 5.27 -5.40
C ARG A 224 11.14 3.98 -4.96
N TRP A 225 11.37 3.82 -3.67
CA TRP A 225 12.07 2.67 -3.08
C TRP A 225 11.07 1.63 -2.57
N ASN A 226 10.21 1.16 -3.47
CA ASN A 226 9.15 0.22 -3.12
C ASN A 226 9.62 -1.24 -3.28
N GLU A 227 9.88 -1.90 -2.16
CA GLU A 227 10.35 -3.29 -2.11
C GLU A 227 9.28 -4.28 -2.59
N THR A 228 7.99 -3.88 -2.60
CA THR A 228 6.90 -4.71 -3.15
C THR A 228 7.11 -5.00 -4.65
N CYS A 229 7.85 -4.15 -5.38
CA CYS A 229 8.21 -4.40 -6.78
C CYS A 229 9.08 -5.66 -6.96
N LEU A 230 9.86 -6.04 -5.94
CA LEU A 230 10.66 -7.28 -5.96
C LEU A 230 9.75 -8.51 -5.81
N VAL A 231 8.63 -8.36 -5.13
CA VAL A 231 7.64 -9.41 -4.88
C VAL A 231 6.70 -9.57 -6.05
N LEU A 232 6.07 -8.47 -6.48
CA LEU A 232 5.10 -8.45 -7.58
C LEU A 232 5.82 -8.13 -8.90
N LEU A 233 6.66 -9.07 -9.35
CA LEU A 233 7.53 -8.85 -10.48
C LEU A 233 6.77 -8.90 -11.82
N PRO A 234 6.77 -7.83 -12.64
CA PRO A 234 6.09 -7.84 -13.95
C PRO A 234 6.56 -8.95 -14.88
N LEU A 235 7.83 -9.35 -14.78
CA LEU A 235 8.41 -10.44 -15.57
C LEU A 235 7.78 -11.80 -15.30
N ASP A 236 7.04 -11.98 -14.20
CA ASP A 236 6.35 -13.24 -13.92
C ASP A 236 5.29 -13.59 -14.97
N VAL A 237 4.87 -12.63 -15.82
CA VAL A 237 4.00 -12.90 -16.98
C VAL A 237 4.59 -13.96 -17.91
N ILE A 238 5.91 -14.13 -17.96
CA ILE A 238 6.57 -15.11 -18.81
C ILE A 238 6.14 -16.55 -18.51
N VAL A 239 5.71 -16.83 -17.27
CA VAL A 239 5.26 -18.17 -16.87
C VAL A 239 4.04 -18.65 -17.69
N LEU A 240 3.26 -17.72 -18.24
CA LEU A 240 2.11 -18.04 -19.10
C LEU A 240 2.52 -18.55 -20.48
N PHE A 241 3.70 -18.17 -20.96
CA PHE A 241 4.20 -18.45 -22.31
C PHE A 241 5.25 -19.56 -22.34
N LEU A 242 5.94 -19.80 -21.22
CA LEU A 242 6.94 -20.85 -21.14
C LEU A 242 6.31 -22.24 -21.27
N ARG A 243 7.04 -23.14 -21.96
CA ARG A 243 6.73 -24.58 -22.05
C ARG A 243 7.51 -25.36 -20.98
N GLU A 244 6.99 -26.53 -20.62
CA GLU A 244 7.72 -27.48 -19.80
C GLU A 244 9.02 -27.97 -20.52
N PRO A 245 10.16 -28.18 -19.82
CA PRO A 245 10.36 -28.04 -18.36
C PRO A 245 10.75 -26.62 -17.92
N ARG A 246 10.99 -25.67 -18.85
CA ARG A 246 11.44 -24.30 -18.55
C ARG A 246 10.50 -23.55 -17.62
N ARG A 247 9.19 -23.77 -17.77
CA ARG A 247 8.17 -23.15 -16.90
C ARG A 247 8.34 -23.59 -15.45
N ARG A 248 8.58 -24.86 -15.18
CA ARG A 248 8.82 -25.36 -13.81
C ARG A 248 10.12 -24.84 -13.24
N TRP A 249 11.17 -24.80 -14.05
CA TRP A 249 12.45 -24.23 -13.62
C TRP A 249 12.31 -22.78 -13.20
N TYR A 250 11.68 -21.96 -14.05
CA TYR A 250 11.40 -20.54 -13.74
C TYR A 250 10.61 -20.40 -12.44
N ALA A 251 9.52 -21.14 -12.29
CA ALA A 251 8.68 -21.08 -11.09
C ALA A 251 9.46 -21.42 -9.82
N ARG A 252 10.32 -22.44 -9.86
CA ARG A 252 11.16 -22.80 -8.70
C ARG A 252 12.24 -21.78 -8.40
N ALA A 253 12.90 -21.24 -9.41
CA ALA A 253 13.89 -20.17 -9.24
C ALA A 253 13.24 -18.92 -8.63
N ARG A 254 12.06 -18.57 -9.12
CA ARG A 254 11.30 -17.43 -8.60
C ARG A 254 10.83 -17.66 -7.17
N LEU A 255 10.40 -18.88 -6.81
CA LEU A 255 10.05 -19.23 -5.42
C LEU A 255 11.27 -19.12 -4.49
N ALA A 256 12.45 -19.58 -4.93
CA ALA A 256 13.68 -19.41 -4.16
C ALA A 256 13.99 -17.91 -3.93
N MET A 257 13.79 -17.07 -4.94
CA MET A 257 13.93 -15.61 -4.78
C MET A 257 12.91 -15.04 -3.78
N LEU A 258 11.64 -15.46 -3.83
CA LEU A 258 10.62 -15.03 -2.87
C LEU A 258 10.97 -15.49 -1.44
N ALA A 259 11.49 -16.70 -1.28
CA ALA A 259 11.97 -17.20 0.01
C ALA A 259 13.15 -16.34 0.52
N LEU A 260 14.09 -15.99 -0.34
CA LEU A 260 15.19 -15.08 0.02
C LEU A 260 14.67 -13.71 0.46
N ILE A 261 13.68 -13.13 -0.27
CA ILE A 261 13.04 -11.87 0.12
C ILE A 261 12.39 -11.99 1.51
N ALA A 262 11.70 -13.10 1.78
CA ALA A 262 11.11 -13.36 3.11
C ALA A 262 12.17 -13.41 4.22
N VAL A 263 13.29 -14.09 3.96
CA VAL A 263 14.43 -14.18 4.89
C VAL A 263 15.05 -12.80 5.13
N LEU A 264 15.31 -12.02 4.06
CA LEU A 264 15.86 -10.66 4.18
C LEU A 264 14.92 -9.73 4.94
N GLY A 265 13.60 -9.88 4.76
CA GLY A 265 12.61 -9.18 5.56
C GLY A 265 12.62 -9.59 7.03
N GLY A 266 12.80 -10.89 7.32
CA GLY A 266 12.94 -11.40 8.70
C GLY A 266 14.18 -10.88 9.43
N PHE A 267 15.26 -10.60 8.71
CA PHE A 267 16.48 -9.97 9.24
C PHE A 267 16.46 -8.43 9.23
N GLY A 268 15.37 -7.80 8.80
CA GLY A 268 15.24 -6.34 8.75
C GLY A 268 16.05 -5.66 7.65
N VAL A 269 16.63 -6.41 6.70
CA VAL A 269 17.30 -5.85 5.51
C VAL A 269 16.27 -5.20 4.58
N LEU A 270 15.12 -5.86 4.42
CA LEU A 270 13.93 -5.30 3.81
C LEU A 270 12.97 -4.87 4.93
N THR A 271 12.50 -3.64 4.87
CA THR A 271 11.75 -3.02 5.98
C THR A 271 10.26 -3.00 5.76
N GLN A 272 9.80 -3.15 4.51
CA GLN A 272 8.38 -3.16 4.19
C GLN A 272 7.65 -4.43 4.68
N PRO A 273 6.34 -4.34 4.96
CA PRO A 273 5.53 -5.49 5.40
C PRO A 273 5.20 -6.43 4.22
N LEU A 274 6.21 -7.15 3.69
CA LEU A 274 6.12 -7.93 2.46
C LEU A 274 5.42 -9.29 2.59
N LEU A 275 5.17 -9.80 3.81
CA LEU A 275 4.62 -11.15 4.01
C LEU A 275 3.28 -11.40 3.29
N ALA A 276 2.37 -10.43 3.35
CA ALA A 276 1.08 -10.57 2.68
C ALA A 276 1.20 -10.51 1.14
N PRO A 277 1.91 -9.54 0.53
CA PRO A 277 2.19 -9.54 -0.90
C PRO A 277 2.91 -10.80 -1.41
N LEU A 278 3.83 -11.39 -0.64
CA LEU A 278 4.58 -12.59 -1.03
C LEU A 278 3.68 -13.80 -1.33
N LEU A 279 2.57 -13.95 -0.64
CA LEU A 279 1.65 -15.07 -0.84
C LEU A 279 1.05 -15.07 -2.25
N TRP A 280 0.85 -13.92 -2.85
CA TRP A 280 0.18 -13.83 -4.14
C TRP A 280 0.96 -14.52 -5.27
N PRO A 281 2.21 -14.15 -5.59
CA PRO A 281 2.98 -14.89 -6.59
C PRO A 281 3.40 -16.28 -6.11
N ALA A 282 3.62 -16.49 -4.80
CA ALA A 282 4.09 -17.77 -4.28
C ALA A 282 3.11 -18.91 -4.57
N ILE A 283 1.81 -18.70 -4.39
CA ILE A 283 0.79 -19.74 -4.59
C ILE A 283 0.78 -20.27 -6.03
N PRO A 284 0.54 -19.46 -7.08
CA PRO A 284 0.51 -19.97 -8.46
C PRO A 284 1.86 -20.54 -8.90
N LEU A 285 2.97 -19.94 -8.46
CA LEU A 285 4.31 -20.44 -8.78
C LEU A 285 4.60 -21.80 -8.11
N ALA A 286 4.13 -22.03 -6.87
CA ALA A 286 4.27 -23.31 -6.21
C ALA A 286 3.47 -24.39 -6.93
N VAL A 287 2.25 -24.09 -7.34
CA VAL A 287 1.45 -25.03 -8.15
C VAL A 287 2.15 -25.37 -9.46
N VAL A 288 2.67 -24.38 -10.18
CA VAL A 288 3.41 -24.61 -11.42
C VAL A 288 4.70 -25.38 -11.19
N GLY A 289 5.44 -25.06 -10.14
CA GLY A 289 6.76 -25.65 -9.87
C GLY A 289 6.72 -27.08 -9.37
N PHE A 290 5.72 -27.44 -8.58
CA PHE A 290 5.72 -28.70 -7.85
C PHE A 290 4.51 -29.61 -8.13
N TRP A 291 3.41 -29.10 -8.64
CA TRP A 291 2.25 -29.94 -8.95
C TRP A 291 2.57 -30.90 -10.09
N ARG A 292 2.38 -32.19 -9.86
CA ARG A 292 2.44 -33.25 -10.89
C ARG A 292 1.01 -33.57 -11.32
N ASP A 293 0.71 -33.42 -12.60
CA ASP A 293 -0.55 -33.90 -13.13
C ASP A 293 -0.62 -35.40 -12.92
N ARG A 294 -1.72 -35.93 -12.39
CA ARG A 294 -1.94 -37.35 -12.34
C ARG A 294 -1.90 -37.85 -13.79
N PRO A 295 -1.19 -38.94 -14.09
CA PRO A 295 -1.28 -39.56 -15.41
C PRO A 295 -2.75 -39.84 -15.68
N ALA A 296 -3.24 -39.44 -16.87
CA ALA A 296 -4.56 -39.82 -17.30
C ALA A 296 -4.69 -41.35 -17.10
N ARG A 297 -5.70 -41.78 -16.36
CA ARG A 297 -6.04 -43.21 -16.35
C ARG A 297 -6.27 -43.58 -17.80
N VAL A 298 -5.30 -44.24 -18.41
CA VAL A 298 -5.51 -44.97 -19.66
C VAL A 298 -6.59 -45.95 -19.31
N GLY A 299 -7.77 -45.73 -19.85
CA GLY A 299 -8.86 -46.68 -19.65
C GLY A 299 -8.34 -48.04 -20.04
N GLN A 300 -8.26 -48.94 -19.06
CA GLN A 300 -8.08 -50.35 -19.28
C GLN A 300 -9.32 -50.72 -20.11
N ILE A 301 -9.15 -50.80 -21.43
CA ILE A 301 -10.12 -51.48 -22.31
C ILE A 301 -10.00 -52.93 -21.83
N ASP A 302 -10.92 -53.32 -20.97
CA ASP A 302 -11.13 -54.72 -20.66
C ASP A 302 -11.34 -55.43 -22.00
N GLY A 303 -10.30 -56.13 -22.41
CA GLY A 303 -10.37 -57.12 -23.49
C GLY A 303 -11.21 -58.28 -23.02
N GLY A 304 -12.53 -58.02 -22.86
CA GLY A 304 -13.55 -59.02 -22.64
C GLY A 304 -13.91 -59.66 -23.95
N ASP A 305 -13.53 -60.92 -24.05
CA ASP A 305 -14.19 -61.94 -24.86
C ASP A 305 -14.35 -61.72 -26.38
N LEU A 306 -13.28 -61.95 -27.12
CA LEU A 306 -13.39 -62.53 -28.44
C LEU A 306 -13.35 -64.03 -28.28
N ALA A 307 -14.52 -64.66 -28.03
CA ALA A 307 -14.71 -66.08 -28.18
C ALA A 307 -14.47 -66.48 -29.66
N PRO A 308 -13.71 -67.54 -29.98
CA PRO A 308 -13.50 -67.91 -31.37
C PRO A 308 -14.78 -68.54 -31.93
N ALA A 309 -15.28 -67.96 -33.00
CA ALA A 309 -16.37 -68.51 -33.78
C ALA A 309 -15.94 -69.83 -34.40
N THR A 310 -16.49 -70.92 -33.87
CA THR A 310 -16.37 -72.28 -34.44
C THR A 310 -16.98 -72.30 -35.83
N ARG A 311 -16.16 -72.50 -36.87
CA ARG A 311 -16.56 -72.84 -38.24
C ARG A 311 -17.04 -74.26 -38.23
N SER A 312 -18.36 -74.46 -38.19
CA SER A 312 -19.01 -75.70 -38.58
C SER A 312 -19.00 -75.84 -40.09
N GLY A 313 -18.25 -76.82 -40.57
CA GLY A 313 -18.29 -77.20 -41.98
C GLY A 313 -19.57 -77.92 -42.35
N ARG A 314 -20.13 -77.57 -43.51
CA ARG A 314 -21.03 -78.49 -44.23
C ARG A 314 -20.69 -78.53 -45.71
N ARG A 315 -20.11 -79.64 -46.11
CA ARG A 315 -19.92 -80.15 -47.43
C ARG A 315 -21.26 -80.70 -47.92
N LYS A 316 -21.68 -80.46 -49.13
CA LYS A 316 -22.42 -81.36 -50.11
C LYS A 316 -22.90 -80.45 -51.23
N ARG A 317 -22.61 -80.76 -52.35
CA ARG A 317 -22.61 -81.44 -53.63
C ARG A 317 -22.78 -80.42 -54.71
#